data_5bfb4750865568212bc54809fd982a0a
#
_entry.id   5bfb4750865568212bc54809fd982a0a
#
_cell.length_a   1.000
_cell.length_b   1.000
_cell.length_c   1.000
_cell.angle_alpha   90.00
_cell.angle_beta   90.00
_cell.angle_gamma   90.00
#
_symmetry.space_group_name_H-M   'P 1'
#
loop_
_entity.id
_entity.type
_entity.pdbx_description
1 polymer ?
#
loop_
_entity_poly.entity_id
_entity_poly.type
_entity_poly.pdbx_seq_one_letter_code
_entity_poly.pdbx_strand_id
1 'polypeptide(L)'
;MATTEVKVRMNPREGFQTVITAGKQTLLADEPVSLGGTETGMSPYELLLSSLGACTAMTLKMYIDRKQLPVESIDVHLTFERIKPEDCEGCTPEEIDGKEQIHHISRLITITGDLTEEQRERLQYIAKRCPVHVTLHSNPHVEDAMILQKAV
;
A
#
# COMPACT_ATOMS: atom_id res chain seq x y z
N MET A 1 1.93 0.35 -22.32
CA MET A 1 2.39 0.46 -20.93
C MET A 1 3.29 -0.72 -20.59
N ALA A 2 4.34 -0.49 -19.82
CA ALA A 2 5.18 -1.56 -19.33
C ALA A 2 4.41 -2.40 -18.30
N THR A 3 4.55 -3.73 -18.40
CA THR A 3 4.00 -4.64 -17.39
C THR A 3 4.92 -4.66 -16.17
N THR A 4 4.35 -4.48 -14.99
CA THR A 4 5.06 -4.68 -13.72
C THR A 4 4.95 -6.14 -13.32
N GLU A 5 6.09 -6.80 -13.07
CA GLU A 5 6.15 -8.22 -12.72
C GLU A 5 6.82 -8.41 -11.37
N VAL A 6 6.20 -9.22 -10.54
CA VAL A 6 6.75 -9.66 -9.26
C VAL A 6 6.62 -11.18 -9.19
N LYS A 7 7.66 -11.85 -8.73
CA LYS A 7 7.67 -13.30 -8.47
C LYS A 7 7.76 -13.54 -6.97
N VAL A 8 6.96 -14.46 -6.49
CA VAL A 8 6.91 -14.82 -5.07
C VAL A 8 7.14 -16.32 -4.94
N ARG A 9 8.06 -16.71 -4.07
CA ARG A 9 8.39 -18.11 -3.82
C ARG A 9 8.39 -18.41 -2.33
N MET A 10 7.72 -19.51 -1.96
CA MET A 10 7.66 -20.03 -0.59
C MET A 10 7.98 -21.54 -0.59
N ASN A 11 8.71 -21.99 0.43
CA ASN A 11 8.78 -23.39 0.77
C ASN A 11 7.90 -23.63 2.02
N PRO A 12 6.74 -24.28 1.89
CA PRO A 12 5.82 -24.43 3.02
C PRO A 12 6.34 -25.34 4.14
N ARG A 13 7.47 -26.02 3.93
CA ARG A 13 8.15 -26.81 4.96
C ARG A 13 9.02 -25.95 5.88
N GLU A 14 9.31 -24.70 5.49
CA GLU A 14 10.18 -23.77 6.21
C GLU A 14 9.42 -22.63 6.89
N GLY A 15 8.10 -22.77 7.04
CA GLY A 15 7.24 -21.75 7.64
C GLY A 15 6.68 -20.77 6.64
N PHE A 16 6.45 -19.51 7.07
CA PHE A 16 5.82 -18.48 6.25
C PHE A 16 6.81 -17.59 5.50
N GLN A 17 8.11 -17.78 5.69
CA GLN A 17 9.10 -17.00 4.97
C GLN A 17 8.91 -17.09 3.46
N THR A 18 8.84 -15.93 2.84
CA THR A 18 8.52 -15.81 1.42
C THR A 18 9.52 -14.87 0.77
N VAL A 19 10.13 -15.32 -0.33
CA VAL A 19 11.07 -14.51 -1.12
C VAL A 19 10.31 -13.81 -2.24
N ILE A 20 10.40 -12.50 -2.27
CA ILE A 20 9.77 -11.64 -3.28
C ILE A 20 10.87 -11.06 -4.16
N THR A 21 10.75 -11.20 -5.47
CA THR A 21 11.71 -10.66 -6.44
C THR A 21 11.00 -9.80 -7.48
N ALA A 22 11.57 -8.65 -7.77
CA ALA A 22 11.13 -7.73 -8.81
C ALA A 22 12.36 -7.16 -9.54
N GLY A 23 12.63 -7.63 -10.76
CA GLY A 23 13.84 -7.27 -11.48
C GLY A 23 15.09 -7.68 -10.69
N LYS A 24 15.90 -6.69 -10.28
CA LYS A 24 17.12 -6.91 -9.46
C LYS A 24 16.87 -6.80 -7.96
N GLN A 25 15.66 -6.48 -7.54
CA GLN A 25 15.31 -6.29 -6.14
C GLN A 25 14.82 -7.60 -5.53
N THR A 26 15.20 -7.84 -4.30
CA THR A 26 14.74 -9.00 -3.52
C THR A 26 14.42 -8.53 -2.10
N LEU A 27 13.31 -9.00 -1.57
CA LEU A 27 12.95 -8.80 -0.18
C LEU A 27 12.27 -10.04 0.40
N LEU A 28 12.26 -10.14 1.72
CA LEU A 28 11.55 -11.19 2.45
C LEU A 28 10.21 -10.67 2.95
N ALA A 29 9.18 -11.49 2.84
CA ALA A 29 7.94 -11.36 3.58
C ALA A 29 7.80 -12.49 4.59
N ASP A 30 7.09 -12.25 5.67
CA ASP A 30 6.83 -13.24 6.72
C ASP A 30 5.55 -12.84 7.47
N GLU A 31 5.12 -13.68 8.38
CA GLU A 31 4.05 -13.37 9.32
C GLU A 31 4.63 -13.07 10.71
N PRO A 32 3.90 -12.34 11.56
CA PRO A 32 4.30 -12.14 12.95
C PRO A 32 4.29 -13.47 13.73
N VAL A 33 5.07 -13.51 14.80
CA VAL A 33 5.17 -14.69 15.68
C VAL A 33 3.80 -15.12 16.20
N SER A 34 2.91 -14.17 16.48
CA SER A 34 1.53 -14.43 16.91
C SER A 34 0.69 -15.24 15.90
N LEU A 35 1.07 -15.24 14.63
CA LEU A 35 0.43 -16.00 13.55
C LEU A 35 1.27 -17.18 13.08
N GLY A 36 2.34 -17.51 13.80
CA GLY A 36 3.22 -18.64 13.49
C GLY A 36 4.39 -18.32 12.56
N GLY A 37 4.62 -17.05 12.28
CA GLY A 37 5.80 -16.57 11.54
C GLY A 37 7.02 -16.37 12.43
N THR A 38 8.07 -15.80 11.85
CA THR A 38 9.34 -15.49 12.53
C THR A 38 9.72 -14.02 12.48
N GLU A 39 8.86 -13.16 11.93
CA GLU A 39 9.09 -11.70 11.78
C GLU A 39 10.39 -11.35 11.04
N THR A 40 10.81 -12.18 10.10
CA THR A 40 12.01 -11.94 9.30
C THR A 40 11.79 -11.02 8.10
N GLY A 41 10.55 -10.64 7.85
CA GLY A 41 10.15 -9.72 6.80
C GLY A 41 8.82 -9.05 7.12
N MET A 42 8.42 -8.10 6.28
CA MET A 42 7.12 -7.45 6.38
C MET A 42 5.99 -8.44 6.10
N SER A 43 4.89 -8.30 6.82
CA SER A 43 3.66 -9.03 6.52
C SER A 43 3.02 -8.55 5.21
N PRO A 44 2.11 -9.33 4.60
CA PRO A 44 1.45 -8.93 3.35
C PRO A 44 0.73 -7.58 3.44
N TYR A 45 0.05 -7.28 4.54
CA TYR A 45 -0.61 -5.97 4.72
C TYR A 45 0.39 -4.84 4.92
N GLU A 46 1.51 -5.07 5.60
CA GLU A 46 2.58 -4.07 5.69
C GLU A 46 3.18 -3.77 4.31
N LEU A 47 3.33 -4.76 3.45
CA LEU A 47 3.75 -4.57 2.06
C LEU A 47 2.73 -3.77 1.24
N LEU A 48 1.44 -4.05 1.42
CA LEU A 48 0.36 -3.28 0.78
C LEU A 48 0.39 -1.81 1.21
N LEU A 49 0.48 -1.55 2.51
CA LEU A 49 0.59 -0.20 3.06
C LEU A 49 1.88 0.50 2.61
N SER A 50 2.99 -0.22 2.57
CA SER A 50 4.27 0.30 2.09
C SER A 50 4.19 0.74 0.63
N SER A 51 3.51 -0.01 -0.22
CA SER A 51 3.32 0.36 -1.62
C SER A 51 2.51 1.65 -1.77
N LEU A 52 1.43 1.79 -0.99
CA LEU A 52 0.62 3.02 -0.97
C LEU A 52 1.40 4.21 -0.42
N GLY A 53 2.15 4.01 0.66
CA GLY A 53 2.96 5.06 1.28
C GLY A 53 4.09 5.55 0.36
N ALA A 54 4.85 4.63 -0.21
CA ALA A 54 5.91 4.95 -1.16
C ALA A 54 5.38 5.68 -2.40
N CYS A 55 4.30 5.18 -2.99
CA CYS A 55 3.67 5.82 -4.15
C CYS A 55 3.15 7.22 -3.82
N THR A 56 2.58 7.41 -2.63
CA THR A 56 2.13 8.73 -2.16
C THR A 56 3.29 9.72 -2.08
N ALA A 57 4.37 9.33 -1.39
CA ALA A 57 5.55 10.17 -1.23
C ALA A 57 6.22 10.52 -2.57
N MET A 58 6.37 9.54 -3.46
CA MET A 58 6.94 9.75 -4.80
C MET A 58 6.08 10.66 -5.66
N THR A 59 4.76 10.50 -5.62
CA THR A 59 3.82 11.35 -6.36
C THR A 59 3.87 12.79 -5.88
N LEU A 60 3.92 13.00 -4.57
CA LEU A 60 4.11 14.33 -3.97
C LEU A 60 5.45 14.93 -4.37
N LYS A 61 6.53 14.16 -4.29
CA LYS A 61 7.87 14.63 -4.70
C LYS A 61 7.90 15.09 -6.14
N MET A 62 7.32 14.36 -7.06
CA MET A 62 7.26 14.76 -8.48
C MET A 62 6.57 16.12 -8.66
N TYR A 63 5.50 16.38 -7.92
CA TYR A 63 4.81 17.67 -7.96
C TYR A 63 5.63 18.77 -7.29
N ILE A 64 6.21 18.50 -6.13
CA ILE A 64 7.05 19.43 -5.37
C ILE A 64 8.24 19.90 -6.21
N ASP A 65 8.93 18.96 -6.87
CA ASP A 65 10.07 19.29 -7.74
C ASP A 65 9.63 20.16 -8.94
N ARG A 66 8.54 19.78 -9.59
CA ARG A 66 8.03 20.54 -10.74
C ARG A 66 7.62 21.97 -10.38
N LYS A 67 7.11 22.17 -9.17
CA LYS A 67 6.67 23.48 -8.66
C LYS A 67 7.73 24.19 -7.83
N GLN A 68 8.87 23.55 -7.60
CA GLN A 68 9.97 24.07 -6.79
C GLN A 68 9.50 24.53 -5.39
N LEU A 69 8.66 23.71 -4.74
CA LEU A 69 8.16 24.00 -3.41
C LEU A 69 9.23 23.76 -2.33
N PRO A 70 9.30 24.61 -1.29
CA PRO A 70 10.31 24.51 -0.23
C PRO A 70 9.95 23.43 0.78
N VAL A 71 9.99 22.16 0.37
CA VAL A 71 9.70 20.98 1.21
C VAL A 71 11.00 20.34 1.63
N GLU A 72 11.14 20.04 2.93
CA GLU A 72 12.30 19.41 3.53
C GLU A 72 12.10 17.90 3.72
N SER A 73 10.89 17.47 4.14
CA SER A 73 10.57 16.06 4.33
C SER A 73 9.11 15.74 4.02
N ILE A 74 8.87 14.49 3.69
CA ILE A 74 7.54 13.90 3.50
C ILE A 74 7.52 12.62 4.31
N ASP A 75 6.63 12.54 5.29
CA ASP A 75 6.41 11.36 6.12
C ASP A 75 4.98 10.87 5.88
N VAL A 76 4.82 9.58 5.66
CA VAL A 76 3.51 8.96 5.44
C VAL A 76 3.34 7.83 6.45
N HIS A 77 2.40 8.01 7.37
CA HIS A 77 2.01 7.00 8.33
C HIS A 77 0.70 6.36 7.90
N LEU A 78 0.68 5.04 7.81
CA LEU A 78 -0.49 4.29 7.36
C LEU A 78 -0.86 3.24 8.37
N THR A 79 -2.16 3.05 8.54
CA THR A 79 -2.73 1.97 9.34
C THR A 79 -3.78 1.21 8.54
N PHE A 80 -3.93 -0.07 8.85
CA PHE A 80 -4.98 -0.92 8.32
C PHE A 80 -5.71 -1.59 9.48
N GLU A 81 -7.02 -1.58 9.40
CA GLU A 81 -7.89 -2.27 10.36
C GLU A 81 -9.19 -2.71 9.68
N ARG A 82 -9.87 -3.64 10.32
CA ARG A 82 -11.25 -3.99 9.96
C ARG A 82 -12.19 -3.35 10.96
N ILE A 83 -13.06 -2.49 10.45
CA ILE A 83 -14.04 -1.77 11.27
C ILE A 83 -15.46 -2.14 10.83
N LYS A 84 -16.44 -1.88 11.71
CA LYS A 84 -17.83 -2.01 11.32
C LYS A 84 -18.28 -0.83 10.46
N PRO A 85 -19.27 -1.02 9.57
CA PRO A 85 -19.79 0.08 8.75
C PRO A 85 -20.22 1.32 9.54
N GLU A 86 -20.82 1.12 10.71
CA GLU A 86 -21.26 2.22 11.59
C GLU A 86 -20.10 3.05 12.19
N ASP A 87 -18.89 2.48 12.25
CA ASP A 87 -17.71 3.15 12.80
C ASP A 87 -16.92 3.91 11.72
N CYS A 88 -17.33 3.83 10.45
CA CYS A 88 -16.63 4.48 9.36
C CYS A 88 -17.10 5.91 9.12
N GLU A 89 -16.31 6.86 9.57
CA GLU A 89 -16.51 8.27 9.23
C GLU A 89 -16.06 8.55 7.80
N GLY A 90 -16.98 9.04 6.96
CA GLY A 90 -16.68 9.44 5.58
C GLY A 90 -16.72 8.33 4.53
N CYS A 91 -17.14 7.12 4.89
CA CYS A 91 -17.43 6.09 3.90
C CYS A 91 -18.66 6.43 3.05
N THR A 92 -18.59 6.09 1.77
CA THR A 92 -19.75 6.20 0.87
C THR A 92 -20.73 5.03 1.11
N PRO A 93 -22.01 5.19 0.74
CA PRO A 93 -22.97 4.09 0.83
C PRO A 93 -22.51 2.81 0.13
N GLU A 94 -21.85 2.93 -1.03
CA GLU A 94 -21.33 1.80 -1.81
C GLU A 94 -20.19 1.06 -1.09
N GLU A 95 -19.45 1.75 -0.24
CA GLU A 95 -18.35 1.17 0.53
C GLU A 95 -18.84 0.36 1.73
N ILE A 96 -20.02 0.65 2.25
CA ILE A 96 -20.57 0.05 3.49
C ILE A 96 -21.77 -0.86 3.27
N ASP A 97 -22.53 -0.68 2.18
CA ASP A 97 -23.80 -1.39 1.97
C ASP A 97 -23.60 -2.92 1.90
N GLY A 98 -24.39 -3.64 2.70
CA GLY A 98 -24.39 -5.09 2.76
C GLY A 98 -23.13 -5.73 3.35
N LYS A 99 -22.26 -4.96 4.00
CA LYS A 99 -21.01 -5.46 4.60
C LYS A 99 -21.13 -5.54 6.13
N GLU A 100 -20.62 -6.64 6.69
CA GLU A 100 -20.47 -6.79 8.15
C GLU A 100 -19.22 -6.05 8.67
N GLN A 101 -18.16 -6.02 7.86
CA GLN A 101 -16.92 -5.32 8.14
C GLN A 101 -16.39 -4.67 6.86
N ILE A 102 -15.69 -3.56 7.02
CA ILE A 102 -14.98 -2.90 5.95
C ILE A 102 -13.47 -2.87 6.23
N HIS A 103 -12.71 -2.94 5.17
CA HIS A 103 -11.26 -2.76 5.23
C HIS A 103 -10.96 -1.27 5.22
N HIS A 104 -10.47 -0.77 6.34
CA HIS A 104 -10.18 0.64 6.54
C HIS A 104 -8.69 0.88 6.52
N ILE A 105 -8.24 1.72 5.59
CA ILE A 105 -6.85 2.20 5.51
C ILE A 105 -6.88 3.69 5.82
N SER A 106 -6.18 4.10 6.86
CA SER A 106 -5.92 5.52 7.13
C SER A 106 -4.51 5.90 6.69
N ARG A 107 -4.36 7.14 6.24
CA ARG A 107 -3.10 7.68 5.74
C ARG A 107 -2.91 9.09 6.25
N LEU A 108 -1.98 9.28 7.18
CA LEU A 108 -1.54 10.57 7.66
C LEU A 108 -0.28 10.99 6.92
N ILE A 109 -0.36 12.11 6.21
CA ILE A 109 0.76 12.69 5.47
C ILE A 109 1.25 13.91 6.24
N THR A 110 2.52 13.92 6.63
CA THR A 110 3.18 15.05 7.26
C THR A 110 4.22 15.61 6.30
N ILE A 111 4.09 16.87 5.96
CA ILE A 111 5.03 17.57 5.09
C ILE A 111 5.66 18.69 5.89
N THR A 112 6.99 18.68 5.97
CA THR A 112 7.78 19.72 6.61
C THR A 112 8.31 20.67 5.56
N GLY A 113 8.05 21.96 5.72
CA GLY A 113 8.47 23.01 4.79
C GLY A 113 7.70 24.30 5.01
N ASP A 114 8.18 25.38 4.44
CA ASP A 114 7.51 26.70 4.48
C ASP A 114 6.49 26.81 3.33
N LEU A 115 5.29 26.31 3.59
CA LEU A 115 4.21 26.19 2.61
C LEU A 115 3.04 27.12 2.95
N THR A 116 2.44 27.72 1.93
CA THR A 116 1.17 28.41 2.07
C THR A 116 0.01 27.42 2.22
N GLU A 117 -1.12 27.89 2.75
CA GLU A 117 -2.32 27.04 2.87
C GLU A 117 -2.82 26.54 1.51
N GLU A 118 -2.75 27.38 0.47
CA GLU A 118 -3.09 26.98 -0.91
C GLU A 118 -2.18 25.84 -1.42
N GLN A 119 -0.87 25.94 -1.15
CA GLN A 119 0.08 24.87 -1.50
C GLN A 119 -0.21 23.59 -0.73
N ARG A 120 -0.55 23.67 0.56
CA ARG A 120 -0.96 22.54 1.37
C ARG A 120 -2.19 21.83 0.81
N GLU A 121 -3.24 22.58 0.51
CA GLU A 121 -4.47 22.04 -0.08
C GLU A 121 -4.20 21.37 -1.43
N ARG A 122 -3.34 21.97 -2.24
CA ARG A 122 -2.96 21.41 -3.53
C ARG A 122 -2.20 20.09 -3.37
N LEU A 123 -1.26 20.02 -2.43
CA LEU A 123 -0.53 18.77 -2.11
C LEU A 123 -1.48 17.68 -1.61
N GLN A 124 -2.47 18.01 -0.79
CA GLN A 124 -3.50 17.08 -0.35
C GLN A 124 -4.30 16.49 -1.52
N TYR A 125 -4.65 17.33 -2.50
CA TYR A 125 -5.30 16.88 -3.73
C TYR A 125 -4.38 15.96 -4.55
N ILE A 126 -3.10 16.31 -4.70
CA ILE A 126 -2.11 15.52 -5.45
C ILE A 126 -1.89 14.15 -4.81
N ALA A 127 -1.86 14.05 -3.49
CA ALA A 127 -1.73 12.78 -2.77
C ALA A 127 -2.80 11.75 -3.16
N LYS A 128 -4.02 12.20 -3.45
CA LYS A 128 -5.13 11.35 -3.91
C LYS A 128 -4.97 10.89 -5.38
N ARG A 129 -4.03 11.45 -6.11
CA ARG A 129 -3.72 11.08 -7.49
C ARG A 129 -2.61 10.04 -7.62
N CYS A 130 -2.08 9.58 -6.51
CA CYS A 130 -1.12 8.48 -6.47
C CYS A 130 -1.69 7.24 -7.19
N PRO A 131 -0.98 6.64 -8.16
CA PRO A 131 -1.49 5.51 -8.93
C PRO A 131 -1.97 4.32 -8.08
N VAL A 132 -1.27 3.97 -7.01
CA VAL A 132 -1.68 2.89 -6.10
C VAL A 132 -2.99 3.25 -5.39
N HIS A 133 -3.17 4.50 -4.95
CA HIS A 133 -4.43 4.97 -4.38
C HIS A 133 -5.59 4.80 -5.38
N VAL A 134 -5.40 5.24 -6.62
CA VAL A 134 -6.40 5.09 -7.69
C VAL A 134 -6.72 3.62 -7.93
N THR A 135 -5.71 2.74 -7.97
CA THR A 135 -5.90 1.29 -8.14
C THR A 135 -6.74 0.69 -7.00
N LEU A 136 -6.45 1.03 -5.75
CA LEU A 136 -7.21 0.54 -4.59
C LEU A 136 -8.69 0.97 -4.62
N HIS A 137 -8.99 2.15 -5.16
CA HIS A 137 -10.36 2.65 -5.31
C HIS A 137 -11.09 2.14 -6.56
N SER A 138 -10.37 1.57 -7.52
CA SER A 138 -10.94 1.15 -8.80
C SER A 138 -11.49 -0.28 -8.82
N ASN A 139 -11.40 -1.01 -7.72
CA ASN A 139 -11.78 -2.42 -7.64
C ASN A 139 -11.11 -3.24 -8.77
N PRO A 140 -9.79 -3.43 -8.75
CA PRO A 140 -9.04 -4.05 -9.84
C PRO A 140 -9.51 -5.47 -10.13
N HIS A 141 -9.56 -5.83 -11.40
CA HIS A 141 -9.82 -7.21 -11.82
C HIS A 141 -8.58 -8.07 -11.54
N VAL A 142 -8.78 -9.20 -10.87
CA VAL A 142 -7.73 -10.20 -10.60
C VAL A 142 -8.07 -11.46 -11.38
N GLU A 143 -7.15 -11.93 -12.19
CA GLU A 143 -7.28 -13.14 -13.00
C GLU A 143 -6.33 -14.21 -12.45
N ASP A 144 -6.83 -15.42 -12.29
CA ASP A 144 -6.09 -16.52 -11.67
C ASP A 144 -5.86 -17.68 -12.64
N ALA A 145 -4.68 -18.29 -12.55
CA ALA A 145 -4.36 -19.56 -13.18
C ALA A 145 -3.53 -20.42 -12.20
N MET A 146 -3.71 -21.73 -12.23
CA MET A 146 -2.97 -22.66 -11.39
C MET A 146 -2.37 -23.79 -12.21
N ILE A 147 -1.10 -24.07 -12.00
CA ILE A 147 -0.39 -25.19 -12.61
C ILE A 147 0.04 -26.16 -11.51
N LEU A 148 -0.28 -27.43 -11.65
CA LEU A 148 0.23 -28.48 -10.79
C LEU A 148 1.38 -29.20 -11.48
N GLN A 149 2.53 -29.23 -10.81
CA GLN A 149 3.72 -29.93 -11.27
C GLN A 149 4.04 -31.09 -10.31
N LYS A 150 4.41 -32.25 -10.89
CA LYS A 150 4.93 -33.35 -10.05
C LYS A 150 6.30 -32.98 -9.51
N ALA A 151 6.56 -33.34 -8.26
CA ALA A 151 7.92 -33.27 -7.69
C ALA A 151 8.86 -34.24 -8.45
N VAL A 152 10.07 -33.79 -8.68
CA VAL A 152 11.13 -34.58 -9.32
C VAL A 152 11.86 -35.41 -8.28
#